data_a9a5c7162ec5c1412870ecc5ed5f223c
#
_entry.id   a9a5c7162ec5c1412870ecc5ed5f223c
#
_cell.length_a   1.000
_cell.length_b   1.000
_cell.length_c   1.000
_cell.angle_alpha   90.00
_cell.angle_beta   90.00
_cell.angle_gamma   90.00
#
_symmetry.space_group_name_H-M   'P 1'
#
loop_
_entity.id
_entity.type
_entity.pdbx_description
1 polymer ?
#
loop_
_entity_poly.entity_id
_entity_poly.type
_entity_poly.pdbx_seq_one_letter_code
_entity_poly.pdbx_strand_id
1 'polypeptide(L)'
;MIMTDEQIKDLIDTLSCIFEDYLEEGVSTISVASVMLAVSIKQLQRTLDDDEFTAIMIDLTKNKFSEWEDLTDEEIDQYILEIKDNKRTVH
;
A
#
# COMPACT_ATOMS: atom_id res chain seq x y z
N MET A 1 12.50 -11.48 -10.44
CA MET A 1 12.44 -10.24 -11.24
C MET A 1 11.91 -9.12 -10.34
N ILE A 2 12.62 -8.01 -10.30
CA ILE A 2 12.19 -6.84 -9.53
C ILE A 2 11.24 -6.01 -10.40
N MET A 3 10.19 -5.46 -9.80
CA MET A 3 9.24 -4.62 -10.50
C MET A 3 9.91 -3.34 -11.03
N THR A 4 9.55 -2.94 -12.24
CA THR A 4 9.94 -1.64 -12.79
C THR A 4 9.14 -0.53 -12.11
N ASP A 5 9.63 0.71 -12.20
CA ASP A 5 8.90 1.87 -11.65
C ASP A 5 7.50 2.00 -12.26
N GLU A 6 7.35 1.71 -13.54
CA GLU A 6 6.06 1.72 -14.22
C GLU A 6 5.11 0.66 -13.65
N GLN A 7 5.60 -0.55 -13.40
CA GLN A 7 4.81 -1.63 -12.80
C GLN A 7 4.38 -1.29 -11.37
N ILE A 8 5.27 -0.68 -10.59
CA ILE A 8 4.94 -0.21 -9.23
C ILE A 8 3.84 0.82 -9.28
N LYS A 9 3.94 1.79 -10.18
CA LYS A 9 2.92 2.83 -10.36
C LYS A 9 1.58 2.22 -10.75
N ASP A 10 1.56 1.30 -11.70
CA ASP A 10 0.35 0.62 -12.14
C ASP A 10 -0.31 -0.15 -10.99
N LEU A 11 0.49 -0.81 -10.17
CA LEU A 11 -0.02 -1.54 -9.01
C LEU A 11 -0.62 -0.60 -7.97
N ILE A 12 0.04 0.51 -7.67
CA ILE A 12 -0.48 1.53 -6.76
C ILE A 12 -1.82 2.08 -7.28
N ASP A 13 -1.90 2.38 -8.55
CA ASP A 13 -3.12 2.89 -9.18
C ASP A 13 -4.26 1.86 -9.09
N THR A 14 -3.96 0.60 -9.34
CA THR A 14 -4.93 -0.51 -9.24
C THR A 14 -5.45 -0.66 -7.81
N LEU A 15 -4.56 -0.64 -6.83
CA LEU A 15 -4.93 -0.74 -5.42
C LEU A 15 -5.77 0.45 -4.97
N SER A 16 -5.42 1.65 -5.43
CA SER A 16 -6.18 2.86 -5.14
C SER A 16 -7.60 2.79 -5.70
N CYS A 17 -7.78 2.24 -6.89
CA CYS A 17 -9.10 2.00 -7.49
C CYS A 17 -9.94 1.05 -6.65
N ILE A 18 -9.33 -0.03 -6.16
CA ILE A 18 -10.00 -1.01 -5.32
C ILE A 18 -10.50 -0.35 -4.03
N PHE A 19 -9.66 0.46 -3.39
CA PHE A 19 -10.06 1.20 -2.18
C PHE A 19 -11.25 2.11 -2.45
N GLU A 20 -11.21 2.89 -3.53
CA GLU A 20 -12.30 3.81 -3.87
C GLU A 20 -13.62 3.07 -4.13
N ASP A 21 -13.58 1.96 -4.85
CA ASP A 21 -14.78 1.19 -5.15
C ASP A 21 -15.48 0.69 -3.88
N TYR A 22 -14.69 0.17 -2.92
CA TYR A 22 -15.25 -0.29 -1.65
C TYR A 22 -15.74 0.85 -0.78
N LEU A 23 -15.04 1.99 -0.77
CA LEU A 23 -15.47 3.18 -0.03
C LEU A 23 -16.82 3.69 -0.56
N GLU A 24 -17.03 3.66 -1.87
CA GLU A 24 -18.31 4.02 -2.49
C GLU A 24 -19.45 3.09 -2.05
N GLU A 25 -19.13 1.83 -1.78
CA GLU A 25 -20.10 0.85 -1.26
C GLU A 25 -20.34 1.00 0.26
N GLY A 26 -19.64 1.90 0.92
CA GLY A 26 -19.77 2.14 2.35
C GLY A 26 -18.85 1.27 3.23
N VAL A 27 -17.93 0.53 2.64
CA VAL A 27 -16.96 -0.27 3.40
C VAL A 27 -15.83 0.63 3.91
N SER A 28 -15.41 0.45 5.17
CA SER A 28 -14.36 1.28 5.75
C SER A 28 -12.98 0.98 5.15
N THR A 29 -12.13 2.00 5.10
CA THR A 29 -10.74 1.86 4.68
C THR A 29 -9.98 0.83 5.51
N ILE A 30 -10.22 0.81 6.83
CA ILE A 30 -9.57 -0.14 7.74
C ILE A 30 -9.93 -1.58 7.36
N SER A 31 -11.19 -1.86 7.04
CA SER A 31 -11.61 -3.19 6.64
C SER A 31 -10.94 -3.64 5.35
N VAL A 32 -10.91 -2.79 4.33
CA VAL A 32 -10.27 -3.10 3.05
C VAL A 32 -8.77 -3.32 3.24
N ALA A 33 -8.10 -2.41 3.94
CA ALA A 33 -6.66 -2.50 4.18
C ALA A 33 -6.30 -3.77 4.97
N SER A 34 -7.11 -4.13 5.96
CA SER A 34 -6.88 -5.34 6.76
C SER A 34 -6.94 -6.61 5.93
N VAL A 35 -7.91 -6.72 5.03
CA VAL A 35 -8.03 -7.87 4.13
C VAL A 35 -6.86 -7.91 3.15
N MET A 36 -6.50 -6.77 2.57
CA MET A 36 -5.37 -6.69 1.64
C MET A 36 -4.06 -7.07 2.31
N LEU A 37 -3.85 -6.61 3.54
CA LEU A 37 -2.67 -6.96 4.32
C LEU A 37 -2.63 -8.46 4.62
N ALA A 38 -3.74 -9.05 5.01
CA ALA A 38 -3.82 -10.49 5.28
C ALA A 38 -3.49 -11.33 4.05
N VAL A 39 -3.99 -10.95 2.89
CA VAL A 39 -3.69 -11.63 1.62
C VAL A 39 -2.22 -11.48 1.27
N SER A 40 -1.66 -10.28 1.44
CA SER A 40 -0.25 -10.00 1.16
C SER A 40 0.67 -10.81 2.07
N ILE A 41 0.36 -10.89 3.35
CA ILE A 41 1.13 -11.69 4.31
C ILE A 41 1.12 -13.16 3.92
N LYS A 42 -0.03 -13.70 3.53
CA LYS A 42 -0.11 -15.09 3.07
C LYS A 42 0.75 -15.37 1.85
N GLN A 43 0.79 -14.45 0.89
CA GLN A 43 1.63 -14.61 -0.30
C GLN A 43 3.11 -14.60 0.06
N LEU A 44 3.52 -13.72 0.96
CA LEU A 44 4.90 -13.68 1.44
C LEU A 44 5.28 -14.96 2.18
N GLN A 45 4.41 -15.49 3.03
CA GLN A 45 4.64 -16.73 3.77
C GLN A 45 4.76 -17.95 2.86
N ARG A 46 4.06 -17.98 1.73
CA ARG A 46 4.17 -19.05 0.75
C ARG A 46 5.46 -18.99 -0.06
N THR A 47 5.99 -17.80 -0.25
CA THR A 47 7.14 -17.55 -1.13
C THR A 47 8.46 -17.58 -0.37
N LEU A 48 8.46 -17.17 0.89
CA LEU A 48 9.64 -16.99 1.72
C LEU A 48 9.66 -18.00 2.87
N ASP A 49 10.86 -18.37 3.33
CA ASP A 49 10.99 -19.09 4.59
C ASP A 49 10.77 -18.13 5.77
N ASP A 50 10.70 -18.68 6.98
CA ASP A 50 10.37 -17.91 8.19
C ASP A 50 11.39 -16.80 8.45
N ASP A 51 12.68 -17.04 8.22
CA ASP A 51 13.75 -16.06 8.44
C ASP A 51 13.65 -14.93 7.41
N GLU A 52 13.42 -15.26 6.16
CA GLU A 52 13.25 -14.26 5.07
C GLU A 52 12.00 -13.43 5.30
N PHE A 53 10.90 -14.06 5.68
CA PHE A 53 9.64 -13.36 5.98
C PHE A 53 9.82 -12.38 7.14
N THR A 54 10.45 -12.83 8.22
CA THR A 54 10.73 -12.01 9.40
C THR A 54 11.60 -10.81 9.02
N ALA A 55 12.64 -11.03 8.22
CA ALA A 55 13.55 -9.97 7.78
C ALA A 55 12.82 -8.90 6.96
N ILE A 56 11.94 -9.31 6.03
CA ILE A 56 11.15 -8.38 5.22
C ILE A 56 10.18 -7.59 6.09
N MET A 57 9.49 -8.24 7.03
CA MET A 57 8.54 -7.56 7.92
C MET A 57 9.24 -6.53 8.80
N ILE A 58 10.44 -6.85 9.30
CA ILE A 58 11.24 -5.91 10.08
C ILE A 58 11.68 -4.74 9.22
N ASP A 59 12.16 -4.99 8.02
CA ASP A 59 12.61 -3.95 7.09
C ASP A 59 11.48 -2.98 6.74
N LEU A 60 10.32 -3.51 6.38
CA LEU A 60 9.15 -2.69 6.07
C LEU A 60 8.72 -1.84 7.27
N THR A 61 8.73 -2.43 8.47
CA THR A 61 8.29 -1.73 9.67
C THR A 61 9.28 -0.67 10.12
N LYS A 62 10.58 -0.99 10.13
CA LYS A 62 11.60 -0.07 10.66
C LYS A 62 12.05 0.98 9.65
N ASN A 63 12.25 0.60 8.41
CA ASN A 63 12.88 1.47 7.43
C ASN A 63 11.89 2.26 6.59
N LYS A 64 10.73 1.69 6.30
CA LYS A 64 9.71 2.36 5.47
C LYS A 64 8.71 3.18 6.29
N PHE A 65 8.29 2.64 7.42
CA PHE A 65 7.33 3.36 8.26
C PHE A 65 7.97 4.43 9.15
N SER A 66 9.27 4.34 9.48
CA SER A 66 9.93 5.41 10.23
C SER A 66 10.01 6.71 9.44
N GLU A 67 10.09 6.65 8.12
CA GLU A 67 9.99 7.84 7.26
C GLU A 67 8.60 8.48 7.35
N TRP A 68 7.56 7.67 7.55
CA TRP A 68 6.18 8.14 7.68
C TRP A 68 5.88 8.72 9.07
N GLU A 69 6.59 8.30 10.10
CA GLU A 69 6.45 8.85 11.46
C GLU A 69 6.88 10.31 11.54
N ASP A 70 7.81 10.73 10.69
CA ASP A 70 8.28 12.12 10.61
C ASP A 70 7.34 13.01 9.79
N LEU A 71 6.35 12.45 9.13
CA LEU A 71 5.37 13.21 8.36
C LEU A 71 4.24 13.68 9.26
N THR A 72 3.83 14.94 9.08
CA THR A 72 2.64 15.47 9.75
C THR A 72 1.38 14.88 9.09
N ASP A 73 0.26 14.89 9.81
CA ASP A 73 -1.03 14.48 9.26
C ASP A 73 -1.38 15.24 7.98
N GLU A 74 -1.03 16.52 7.92
CA GLU A 74 -1.24 17.37 6.74
C GLU A 74 -0.41 16.90 5.54
N GLU A 75 0.84 16.50 5.76
CA GLU A 75 1.71 15.98 4.71
C GLU A 75 1.20 14.64 4.17
N ILE A 76 0.71 13.78 5.05
CA ILE A 76 0.11 12.50 4.67
C ILE A 76 -1.16 12.73 3.84
N ASP A 77 -2.03 13.62 4.28
CA ASP A 77 -3.25 13.98 3.56
C ASP A 77 -2.92 14.57 2.19
N GLN A 78 -1.91 15.43 2.12
CA GLN A 78 -1.46 16.02 0.86
C GLN A 78 -0.94 14.96 -0.11
N TYR A 79 -0.17 13.99 0.40
CA TYR A 79 0.34 12.87 -0.39
C TYR A 79 -0.81 12.03 -0.96
N ILE A 80 -1.81 11.74 -0.16
CA ILE A 80 -3.00 11.00 -0.59
C ILE A 80 -3.76 11.77 -1.66
N LEU A 81 -3.92 13.08 -1.49
CA LEU A 81 -4.57 13.94 -2.48
C LEU A 81 -3.82 13.98 -3.80
N GLU A 82 -2.50 14.04 -3.78
CA GLU A 82 -1.67 13.98 -4.99
C GLU A 82 -1.86 12.68 -5.76
N ILE A 83 -1.94 11.56 -5.06
CA ILE A 83 -2.21 10.26 -5.67
C ILE A 83 -3.59 10.27 -6.34
N LYS A 84 -4.62 10.81 -5.67
CA LYS A 84 -5.97 10.92 -6.22
C LYS A 84 -6.04 11.83 -7.42
N ASP A 85 -5.35 12.96 -7.40
CA ASP A 85 -5.32 13.92 -8.52
C ASP A 85 -4.62 13.32 -9.73
N ASN A 86 -3.49 12.65 -9.55
CA ASN A 86 -2.79 11.95 -10.61
C ASN A 86 -3.67 10.87 -11.25
N LYS A 87 -4.43 10.16 -10.44
CA LYS A 87 -5.37 9.14 -10.90
C LYS A 87 -6.49 9.75 -11.75
N ARG A 88 -7.03 10.90 -11.35
CA ARG A 88 -8.07 11.62 -12.11
C ARG A 88 -7.54 12.17 -13.43
N THR A 89 -6.27 12.55 -13.48
CA THR A 89 -5.66 13.11 -14.68
C THR A 89 -5.35 12.05 -15.74
N VAL A 90 -5.15 10.80 -15.32
CA VAL A 90 -4.85 9.68 -16.21
C VAL A 90 -6.13 9.10 -16.86
N HIS A 91 -7.26 9.40 -16.30
CA HIS A 91 -8.56 9.01 -16.82
C HIS A 91 -9.18 10.10 -17.69
#